data_ff7e330163033daa4e18e900c2630953
#
_entry.id   ff7e330163033daa4e18e900c2630953
#
_cell.length_a   1.000
_cell.length_b   1.000
_cell.length_c   1.000
_cell.angle_alpha   90.00
_cell.angle_beta   90.00
_cell.angle_gamma   90.00
#
_symmetry.space_group_name_H-M   'P 1'
#
loop_
_entity.id
_entity.type
_entity.pdbx_description
1 polymer ?
#
loop_
_entity_poly.entity_id
_entity_poly.type
_entity_poly.pdbx_seq_one_letter_code
_entity_poly.pdbx_strand_id
1 'polypeptide(L)'
;GPSAGITMLTALASLFTQHKVKPKLAMTGEITLRGKVLPVGGIKEKILAAKRANIKDIILSKSNQKDILEIKEDYIKDLNFHYVTEMREVVKLALLDEKVKNAKQLNRENY
;
A
#
# COMPACT_ATOMS: atom_id res chain seq x y z
N GLY A 1 -4.82 13.40 -0.56
CA GLY A 1 -4.12 13.38 0.73
C GLY A 1 -2.91 12.46 0.70
N PRO A 2 -2.23 12.28 1.82
CA PRO A 2 -1.03 11.44 1.86
C PRO A 2 -1.25 10.01 1.37
N SER A 3 -2.39 9.43 1.68
CA SER A 3 -2.72 8.08 1.22
C SER A 3 -2.80 7.99 -0.30
N ALA A 4 -3.40 9.00 -0.92
CA ALA A 4 -3.49 9.09 -2.38
C ALA A 4 -2.08 9.22 -2.99
N GLY A 5 -1.19 9.96 -2.32
CA GLY A 5 0.18 10.11 -2.77
C GLY A 5 0.93 8.78 -2.82
N ILE A 6 0.75 7.93 -1.83
CA ILE A 6 1.35 6.59 -1.83
C ILE A 6 0.80 5.76 -2.99
N THR A 7 -0.50 5.77 -3.19
CA THR A 7 -1.15 5.04 -4.27
C THR A 7 -0.64 5.50 -5.64
N MET A 8 -0.53 6.82 -5.83
CA MET A 8 -0.03 7.39 -7.09
C MET A 8 1.41 6.99 -7.35
N LEU A 9 2.26 7.03 -6.33
CA LEU A 9 3.66 6.65 -6.47
C LEU A 9 3.79 5.18 -6.86
N THR A 10 2.95 4.32 -6.30
CA THR A 10 2.96 2.90 -6.64
C THR A 10 2.56 2.68 -8.09
N ALA A 11 1.55 3.41 -8.58
CA ALA A 11 1.13 3.35 -9.97
C ALA A 11 2.24 3.80 -10.91
N LEU A 12 2.95 4.89 -10.57
CA LEU A 12 4.08 5.35 -11.35
C LEU A 12 5.22 4.32 -11.37
N ALA A 13 5.51 3.72 -10.23
CA ALA A 13 6.52 2.66 -10.15
C ALA A 13 6.14 1.48 -11.06
N SER A 14 4.86 1.13 -11.12
CA SER A 14 4.38 0.08 -12.01
C SER A 14 4.66 0.43 -13.47
N LEU A 15 4.46 1.68 -13.88
CA LEU A 15 4.78 2.13 -15.25
C LEU A 15 6.26 2.01 -15.54
N PHE A 16 7.13 2.42 -14.62
CA PHE A 16 8.57 2.35 -14.81
C PHE A 16 9.10 0.93 -14.84
N THR A 17 8.66 0.09 -13.93
CA THR A 17 9.10 -1.31 -13.86
C THR A 17 8.32 -2.23 -14.77
N GLN A 18 7.20 -1.74 -15.30
CA GLN A 18 6.28 -2.50 -16.14
C GLN A 18 5.67 -3.70 -15.41
N HIS A 19 5.54 -3.60 -14.09
CA HIS A 19 4.83 -4.57 -13.27
C HIS A 19 3.41 -4.07 -12.98
N LYS A 20 2.48 -5.00 -12.91
CA LYS A 20 1.12 -4.66 -12.54
C LYS A 20 1.05 -4.34 -11.05
N VAL A 21 0.18 -3.40 -10.70
CA VAL A 21 -0.14 -3.14 -9.29
C VAL A 21 -1.14 -4.18 -8.82
N LYS A 22 -0.93 -4.69 -7.61
CA LYS A 22 -1.80 -5.70 -7.02
C LYS A 22 -3.24 -5.16 -6.91
N PRO A 23 -4.25 -5.92 -7.36
CA PRO A 23 -5.65 -5.49 -7.27
C PRO A 23 -6.15 -5.55 -5.82
N LYS A 24 -7.22 -4.81 -5.54
CA LYS A 24 -7.87 -4.79 -4.21
C LYS A 24 -6.91 -4.40 -3.09
N LEU A 25 -5.96 -3.55 -3.41
CA LEU A 25 -4.96 -3.03 -2.49
C LEU A 25 -5.24 -1.57 -2.20
N ALA A 26 -5.21 -1.21 -0.93
CA ALA A 26 -5.30 0.19 -0.50
C ALA A 26 -4.09 0.50 0.38
N MET A 27 -3.76 1.77 0.44
CA MET A 27 -2.63 2.24 1.22
C MET A 27 -3.04 3.48 1.98
N THR A 28 -2.53 3.62 3.18
CA THR A 28 -2.70 4.83 3.97
C THR A 28 -1.40 5.16 4.68
N GLY A 29 -1.05 6.42 4.71
CA GLY A 29 0.19 6.86 5.31
C GLY A 29 0.65 8.16 4.71
N GLU A 30 1.51 8.85 5.41
CA GLU A 30 2.15 10.07 4.96
C GLU A 30 3.58 9.76 4.53
N ILE A 31 4.02 10.35 3.43
CA ILE A 31 5.35 10.08 2.89
C ILE A 31 6.25 11.28 3.10
N THR A 32 7.42 11.06 3.70
CA THR A 32 8.44 12.11 3.81
C THR A 32 9.30 12.16 2.55
N LEU A 33 10.02 13.25 2.38
CA LEU A 33 10.96 13.42 1.26
C LEU A 33 12.06 12.36 1.27
N ARG A 34 12.33 11.77 2.43
CA ARG A 34 13.34 10.71 2.56
C ARG A 34 12.78 9.31 2.34
N GLY A 35 11.51 9.23 1.96
CA GLY A 35 10.87 7.95 1.69
C GLY A 35 10.38 7.21 2.91
N LYS A 36 10.20 7.88 4.03
CA LYS A 36 9.62 7.27 5.22
C LYS A 36 8.10 7.30 5.15
N VAL A 37 7.47 6.25 5.64
CA VAL A 37 6.01 6.17 5.75
C VAL A 37 5.65 6.46 7.20
N LEU A 38 4.91 7.54 7.40
CA LEU A 38 4.50 8.00 8.73
C LEU A 38 3.05 7.64 9.00
N PRO A 39 2.66 7.51 10.28
CA PRO A 39 1.28 7.20 10.63
C PRO A 39 0.35 8.36 10.32
N VAL A 40 -0.93 8.01 10.17
CA VAL A 40 -2.00 8.99 9.96
C VAL A 40 -3.11 8.76 10.98
N GLY A 41 -3.97 9.76 11.15
CA GLY A 41 -5.16 9.62 11.99
C GLY A 41 -6.32 9.00 11.22
N GLY A 42 -7.41 8.76 11.93
CA GLY A 42 -8.65 8.26 11.31
C GLY A 42 -8.55 6.85 10.75
N ILE A 43 -7.71 6.03 11.33
CA ILE A 43 -7.47 4.67 10.83
C ILE A 43 -8.75 3.84 10.80
N LYS A 44 -9.53 3.86 11.88
CA LYS A 44 -10.75 3.04 11.95
C LYS A 44 -11.70 3.34 10.79
N GLU A 45 -11.94 4.61 10.51
CA GLU A 45 -12.83 5.04 9.43
C GLU A 45 -12.27 4.64 8.07
N LYS A 46 -10.95 4.75 7.90
CA LYS A 46 -10.27 4.35 6.65
C LYS A 46 -10.37 2.86 6.42
N ILE A 47 -10.20 2.06 7.47
CA ILE A 47 -10.31 0.60 7.36
C ILE A 47 -11.74 0.18 7.03
N LEU A 48 -12.72 0.79 7.67
CA LEU A 48 -14.12 0.48 7.39
C LEU A 48 -14.51 0.88 5.96
N ALA A 49 -13.99 2.01 5.47
CA ALA A 49 -14.21 2.44 4.10
C ALA A 49 -13.57 1.47 3.10
N ALA A 50 -12.36 1.02 3.38
CA ALA A 50 -11.66 0.04 2.54
C ALA A 50 -12.45 -1.27 2.47
N LYS A 51 -12.97 -1.71 3.59
CA LYS A 51 -13.78 -2.92 3.64
C LYS A 51 -15.04 -2.79 2.78
N ARG A 52 -15.72 -1.63 2.85
CA ARG A 52 -16.89 -1.37 2.01
C ARG A 52 -16.54 -1.34 0.52
N ALA A 53 -15.33 -0.94 0.18
CA ALA A 53 -14.84 -0.91 -1.19
C ALA A 53 -14.30 -2.26 -1.66
N ASN A 54 -14.48 -3.31 -0.86
CA ASN A 54 -14.01 -4.66 -1.16
C ASN A 54 -12.49 -4.76 -1.30
N ILE A 55 -11.76 -3.93 -0.57
CA ILE A 55 -10.30 -4.01 -0.48
C ILE A 55 -9.95 -5.20 0.41
N LYS A 56 -8.88 -5.91 0.07
CA LYS A 56 -8.43 -7.09 0.81
C LYS A 56 -7.10 -6.89 1.49
N ASP A 57 -6.22 -6.08 0.90
CA ASP A 57 -4.88 -5.82 1.43
C ASP A 57 -4.73 -4.34 1.73
N ILE A 58 -4.23 -4.02 2.91
CA ILE A 58 -4.03 -2.65 3.34
C ILE A 58 -2.59 -2.47 3.78
N ILE A 59 -1.90 -1.53 3.16
CA ILE A 59 -0.55 -1.14 3.54
C ILE A 59 -0.64 0.11 4.38
N LEU A 60 0.00 0.11 5.53
CA LEU A 60 -0.01 1.25 6.43
C LEU A 60 1.27 1.32 7.25
N SER A 61 1.50 2.48 7.87
CA SER A 61 2.66 2.68 8.71
C SER A 61 2.66 1.69 9.87
N LYS A 62 3.84 1.16 10.19
CA LYS A 62 4.02 0.31 11.35
C LYS A 62 3.55 1.02 12.63
N SER A 63 3.67 2.33 12.69
CA SER A 63 3.21 3.11 13.84
C SER A 63 1.69 3.16 13.98
N ASN A 64 0.95 2.72 12.97
CA ASN A 64 -0.51 2.60 13.05
C ASN A 64 -0.98 1.21 13.49
N GLN A 65 -0.07 0.29 13.76
CA GLN A 65 -0.45 -1.05 14.23
C GLN A 65 -1.30 -1.00 15.50
N LYS A 66 -0.98 -0.09 16.40
CA LYS A 66 -1.74 0.10 17.64
C LYS A 66 -3.21 0.43 17.36
N ASP A 67 -3.50 1.16 16.29
CA ASP A 67 -4.86 1.54 15.95
C ASP A 67 -5.65 0.33 15.44
N ILE A 68 -4.99 -0.57 14.72
CA ILE A 68 -5.62 -1.80 14.24
C ILE A 68 -5.97 -2.71 15.41
N LEU A 69 -5.10 -2.78 16.43
CA LEU A 69 -5.34 -3.61 17.60
C LEU A 69 -6.56 -3.16 18.42
N GLU A 70 -7.00 -1.92 18.23
CA GLU A 70 -8.18 -1.37 18.90
C GLU A 70 -9.48 -1.70 18.15
N ILE A 71 -9.40 -2.27 16.96
CA ILE A 71 -10.59 -2.61 16.17
C ILE A 71 -10.99 -4.04 16.49
N LYS A 72 -12.30 -4.28 16.64
CA LYS A 72 -12.80 -5.62 16.87
C LYS A 72 -12.42 -6.55 15.73
N GLU A 73 -11.91 -7.71 16.08
CA GLU A 73 -11.41 -8.69 15.12
C GLU A 73 -12.45 -9.07 14.06
N ASP A 74 -13.73 -9.15 14.45
CA ASP A 74 -14.82 -9.49 13.52
C ASP A 74 -14.91 -8.54 12.33
N TYR A 75 -14.50 -7.27 12.51
CA TYR A 75 -14.57 -6.28 11.45
C TYR A 75 -13.40 -6.37 10.46
N ILE A 76 -12.29 -6.98 10.89
CA ILE A 76 -11.05 -6.96 10.12
C ILE A 76 -10.52 -8.35 9.76
N LYS A 77 -11.27 -9.39 10.08
CA LYS A 77 -10.84 -10.78 9.85
C LYS A 77 -10.58 -11.11 8.37
N ASP A 78 -11.22 -10.39 7.46
CA ASP A 78 -11.09 -10.62 6.03
C ASP A 78 -10.04 -9.71 5.37
N LEU A 79 -9.32 -8.93 6.19
CA LEU A 79 -8.33 -7.98 5.72
C LEU A 79 -6.93 -8.45 6.08
N ASN A 80 -5.99 -8.18 5.17
CA ASN A 80 -4.57 -8.43 5.41
C ASN A 80 -3.87 -7.10 5.60
N PHE A 81 -3.17 -6.94 6.71
CA PHE A 81 -2.46 -5.69 7.03
C PHE A 81 -0.97 -5.87 6.81
N HIS A 82 -0.38 -4.92 6.10
CA HIS A 82 1.05 -4.91 5.80
C HIS A 82 1.65 -3.64 6.39
N TYR A 83 2.40 -3.81 7.46
CA TYR A 83 3.00 -2.68 8.17
C TYR A 83 4.36 -2.35 7.58
N VAL A 84 4.57 -1.10 7.23
CA VAL A 84 5.79 -0.65 6.57
C VAL A 84 6.38 0.58 7.26
N THR A 85 7.66 0.82 7.03
CA THR A 85 8.37 2.00 7.52
C THR A 85 8.93 2.85 6.37
N GLU A 86 9.10 2.27 5.19
CA GLU A 86 9.70 2.95 4.05
C GLU A 86 8.93 2.70 2.75
N MET A 87 9.01 3.66 1.84
CA MET A 87 8.32 3.60 0.54
C MET A 87 8.75 2.41 -0.30
N ARG A 88 10.01 2.00 -0.24
CA ARG A 88 10.47 0.84 -1.02
C ARG A 88 9.72 -0.43 -0.63
N GLU A 89 9.32 -0.54 0.63
CA GLU A 89 8.52 -1.68 1.08
C GLU A 89 7.11 -1.62 0.48
N VAL A 90 6.54 -0.41 0.37
CA VAL A 90 5.22 -0.21 -0.24
C VAL A 90 5.24 -0.65 -1.70
N VAL A 91 6.24 -0.18 -2.44
CA VAL A 91 6.37 -0.51 -3.87
C VAL A 91 6.53 -2.02 -4.05
N LYS A 92 7.38 -2.63 -3.22
CA LYS A 92 7.63 -4.07 -3.29
C LYS A 92 6.37 -4.90 -3.02
N LEU A 93 5.55 -4.47 -2.05
CA LEU A 93 4.31 -5.16 -1.70
C LEU A 93 3.21 -4.94 -2.74
N ALA A 94 3.17 -3.76 -3.34
CA ALA A 94 2.08 -3.37 -4.22
C ALA A 94 2.23 -3.88 -5.65
N LEU A 95 3.44 -4.06 -6.13
CA LEU A 95 3.66 -4.53 -7.49
C LEU A 95 3.58 -6.04 -7.56
N LEU A 96 2.94 -6.54 -8.62
CA LEU A 96 2.93 -7.96 -8.90
C LEU A 96 4.26 -8.37 -9.52
N ASP A 97 4.68 -9.61 -9.29
CA ASP A 97 5.85 -10.17 -9.95
C ASP A 97 5.63 -10.27 -11.45
N GLU A 98 4.40 -10.39 -11.89
CA GLU A 98 4.02 -10.50 -13.28
C GLU A 98 4.20 -9.17 -13.99
N LYS A 99 4.95 -9.19 -15.09
CA LYS A 99 5.11 -8.00 -15.92
C LYS A 99 3.87 -7.73 -16.74
N VAL A 100 3.66 -6.46 -17.07
CA VAL A 100 2.57 -6.07 -17.98
C VAL A 100 2.82 -6.70 -19.33
N LYS A 101 1.75 -7.22 -19.94
CA LYS A 101 1.81 -7.80 -21.28
C LYS A 101 2.32 -6.75 -22.26
N ASN A 102 3.21 -7.18 -23.18
CA ASN A 102 3.84 -6.31 -24.18
C ASN A 102 4.79 -5.26 -23.62
N ALA A 103 5.19 -5.40 -22.36
CA ALA A 103 6.14 -4.50 -21.75
C ALA A 103 7.52 -4.69 -22.39
N LYS A 104 8.28 -3.59 -22.52
CA LYS A 104 9.68 -3.67 -22.87
C LYS A 104 10.43 -4.32 -21.73
N GLN A 105 11.45 -5.09 -22.07
CA GLN A 105 12.27 -5.70 -21.03
C GLN A 105 13.20 -4.65 -20.44
N LEU A 106 13.03 -4.40 -19.13
CA LEU A 106 13.87 -3.48 -18.40
C LEU A 106 14.70 -4.26 -17.38
N ASN A 107 15.91 -3.77 -17.11
CA ASN A 107 16.75 -4.38 -16.09
C ASN A 107 16.23 -3.95 -14.72
N ARG A 108 15.63 -4.85 -13.97
CA ARG A 108 15.03 -4.59 -12.68
C ARG A 108 16.05 -4.19 -11.62
N GLU A 109 17.30 -4.56 -11.82
CA GLU A 109 18.37 -4.22 -10.86
C GLU A 109 18.68 -2.72 -10.84
N ASN A 110 18.19 -1.99 -11.83
CA ASN A 110 18.38 -0.54 -11.91
C ASN A 110 17.33 0.25 -11.14
N TYR A 111 16.44 -0.42 -10.46
CA TYR A 111 15.34 0.23 -9.73
C TYR A 111 15.40 0.04 -8.23
#